data_e04357643622fb26db67b98f05b0e196
#
_entry.id   e04357643622fb26db67b98f05b0e196
#
_cell.length_a   1.000
_cell.length_b   1.000
_cell.length_c   1.000
_cell.angle_alpha   90.00
_cell.angle_beta   90.00
_cell.angle_gamma   90.00
#
_symmetry.space_group_name_H-M   'P 1'
#
loop_
_entity.id
_entity.type
_entity.pdbx_description
1 polymer ?
#
loop_
_entity_poly.entity_id
_entity_poly.type
_entity_poly.pdbx_seq_one_letter_code
_entity_poly.pdbx_strand_id
1 'polypeptide(L)'
;MRPHSLTLTGRFVQLQPLGSAVLPDLARAIAHPEVFAAGYGGGPATLHRDVDGFIKWAHDYFQWESLPYVVRLLGGPNDGDVVGTTTLADIDEVNESIHLGWTAYDPRVWGTAVNAETKLLVLGTAFENGFGRVKIQADAINERSRAAILSIGATFEGILRRDRPRADGTWRDSAVYSILADEWPAVRAGLEARLDAFEGRFVTYRSLRPAGPSGTISGGGPRGGFGPSAGSAPEAASGAAGPVPESGSDAEQSAGADTSQ
;
A
#
# COMPACT_ATOMS: atom_id res chain seq x y z
N MET A 1 12.14 -14.70 11.52
CA MET A 1 11.23 -15.26 12.55
C MET A 1 9.87 -14.60 12.39
N ARG A 2 8.77 -15.37 12.39
CA ARG A 2 7.42 -14.80 12.23
C ARG A 2 7.11 -13.80 13.35
N PRO A 3 6.75 -12.55 13.05
CA PRO A 3 6.42 -11.57 14.07
C PRO A 3 5.18 -12.01 14.87
N HIS A 4 5.15 -11.67 16.14
CA HIS A 4 3.97 -11.91 16.96
C HIS A 4 3.03 -10.71 16.91
N SER A 5 1.74 -10.98 17.07
CA SER A 5 0.72 -9.93 17.16
C SER A 5 0.78 -9.26 18.54
N LEU A 6 1.61 -8.24 18.65
CA LEU A 6 1.81 -7.44 19.86
C LEU A 6 1.21 -6.05 19.69
N THR A 7 0.84 -5.42 20.80
CA THR A 7 0.51 -4.00 20.80
C THR A 7 1.79 -3.19 20.56
N LEU A 8 1.76 -2.30 19.55
CA LEU A 8 2.85 -1.39 19.23
C LEU A 8 2.44 0.01 19.68
N THR A 9 3.26 0.67 20.48
CA THR A 9 2.94 1.97 21.06
C THR A 9 3.94 3.01 20.61
N GLY A 10 3.44 4.06 19.96
CA GLY A 10 4.19 5.24 19.56
C GLY A 10 3.91 6.46 20.44
N ARG A 11 4.16 7.65 19.89
CA ARG A 11 3.89 8.94 20.53
C ARG A 11 2.45 9.42 20.29
N PHE A 12 1.92 9.13 19.09
CA PHE A 12 0.64 9.65 18.60
C PHE A 12 -0.39 8.56 18.35
N VAL A 13 0.06 7.32 18.14
CA VAL A 13 -0.82 6.18 17.88
C VAL A 13 -0.37 4.94 18.63
N GLN A 14 -1.37 4.11 18.91
CA GLN A 14 -1.18 2.73 19.36
C GLN A 14 -1.82 1.80 18.35
N LEU A 15 -1.09 0.76 17.95
CA LEU A 15 -1.57 -0.32 17.12
C LEU A 15 -1.88 -1.52 18.02
N GLN A 16 -3.12 -1.97 17.99
CA GLN A 16 -3.54 -3.17 18.69
C GLN A 16 -3.92 -4.25 17.69
N PRO A 17 -3.75 -5.55 18.00
CA PRO A 17 -4.28 -6.61 17.16
C PRO A 17 -5.75 -6.36 16.84
N LEU A 18 -6.11 -6.46 15.54
CA LEU A 18 -7.48 -6.29 15.11
C LEU A 18 -8.32 -7.49 15.57
N GLY A 19 -9.36 -7.23 16.35
CA GLY A 19 -10.35 -8.23 16.76
C GLY A 19 -11.76 -7.84 16.30
N SER A 20 -12.67 -8.82 16.23
CA SER A 20 -14.04 -8.57 15.78
C SER A 20 -14.79 -7.54 16.62
N ALA A 21 -14.49 -7.44 17.91
CA ALA A 21 -15.15 -6.51 18.83
C ALA A 21 -14.92 -5.03 18.47
N VAL A 22 -13.84 -4.70 17.76
CA VAL A 22 -13.50 -3.31 17.38
C VAL A 22 -14.07 -2.93 16.01
N LEU A 23 -14.64 -3.85 15.25
CA LEU A 23 -15.15 -3.60 13.89
C LEU A 23 -16.22 -2.49 13.82
N PRO A 24 -17.14 -2.34 14.79
CA PRO A 24 -18.05 -1.20 14.78
C PRO A 24 -17.36 0.17 14.86
N ASP A 25 -16.27 0.27 15.65
CA ASP A 25 -15.49 1.50 15.76
C ASP A 25 -14.69 1.74 14.49
N LEU A 26 -14.11 0.68 13.92
CA LEU A 26 -13.40 0.75 12.66
C LEU A 26 -14.34 1.15 11.51
N ALA A 27 -15.59 0.65 11.49
CA ALA A 27 -16.59 1.08 10.51
C ALA A 27 -16.81 2.60 10.57
N ARG A 28 -16.97 3.16 11.78
CA ARG A 28 -17.11 4.61 11.97
C ARG A 28 -15.91 5.41 11.47
N ALA A 29 -14.72 4.84 11.58
CA ALA A 29 -13.48 5.49 11.18
C ALA A 29 -13.23 5.45 9.67
N ILE A 30 -13.50 4.32 9.00
CA ILE A 30 -13.06 4.14 7.61
C ILE A 30 -14.17 3.91 6.58
N ALA A 31 -15.44 3.71 6.99
CA ALA A 31 -16.53 3.52 6.04
C ALA A 31 -16.97 4.86 5.40
N HIS A 32 -16.03 5.58 4.84
CA HIS A 32 -16.23 6.86 4.17
C HIS A 32 -16.03 6.74 2.65
N PRO A 33 -16.86 7.43 1.83
CA PRO A 33 -16.70 7.41 0.37
C PRO A 33 -15.29 7.75 -0.09
N GLU A 34 -14.62 8.69 0.59
CA GLU A 34 -13.26 9.15 0.28
C GLU A 34 -12.21 8.06 0.45
N VAL A 35 -12.44 7.10 1.35
CA VAL A 35 -11.55 5.95 1.57
C VAL A 35 -11.67 4.94 0.43
N PHE A 36 -12.89 4.65 -0.01
CA PHE A 36 -13.18 3.63 -1.03
C PHE A 36 -13.05 4.16 -2.46
N ALA A 37 -13.12 5.47 -2.67
CA ALA A 37 -13.16 6.10 -4.00
C ALA A 37 -12.02 5.68 -4.93
N ALA A 38 -10.84 5.40 -4.38
CA ALA A 38 -9.63 5.08 -5.13
C ALA A 38 -9.21 3.60 -5.01
N GLY A 39 -10.18 2.68 -4.85
CA GLY A 39 -9.95 1.24 -4.95
C GLY A 39 -9.64 0.52 -3.63
N TYR A 40 -9.68 1.18 -2.47
CA TYR A 40 -9.55 0.47 -1.19
C TYR A 40 -10.70 -0.55 -1.04
N GLY A 41 -10.36 -1.73 -0.51
CA GLY A 41 -11.34 -2.78 -0.21
C GLY A 41 -12.10 -3.37 -1.40
N GLY A 42 -11.69 -3.08 -2.63
CA GLY A 42 -12.42 -3.45 -3.85
C GLY A 42 -13.13 -2.29 -4.52
N GLY A 43 -13.01 -1.08 -3.98
CA GLY A 43 -13.53 0.16 -4.54
C GLY A 43 -14.90 0.58 -4.00
N PRO A 44 -15.53 1.60 -4.61
CA PRO A 44 -16.79 2.18 -4.11
C PRO A 44 -17.95 1.19 -3.98
N ALA A 45 -17.95 0.12 -4.80
CA ALA A 45 -19.00 -0.90 -4.78
C ALA A 45 -19.01 -1.75 -3.50
N THR A 46 -17.92 -1.75 -2.73
CA THR A 46 -17.79 -2.46 -1.46
C THR A 46 -18.05 -1.57 -0.24
N LEU A 47 -18.38 -0.30 -0.44
CA LEU A 47 -18.68 0.59 0.67
C LEU A 47 -20.05 0.26 1.28
N HIS A 48 -20.02 -0.30 2.48
CA HIS A 48 -21.21 -0.52 3.31
C HIS A 48 -21.45 0.71 4.19
N ARG A 49 -22.68 1.23 4.18
CA ARG A 49 -23.07 2.40 4.97
C ARG A 49 -23.59 2.04 6.36
N ASP A 50 -23.99 0.80 6.55
CA ASP A 50 -24.41 0.25 7.84
C ASP A 50 -23.28 -0.57 8.46
N VAL A 51 -23.29 -0.66 9.79
CA VAL A 51 -22.25 -1.34 10.57
C VAL A 51 -22.25 -2.85 10.31
N ASP A 52 -23.42 -3.47 10.17
CA ASP A 52 -23.53 -4.92 10.00
C ASP A 52 -22.98 -5.35 8.64
N GLY A 53 -23.30 -4.60 7.58
CA GLY A 53 -22.72 -4.81 6.25
C GLY A 53 -21.21 -4.63 6.24
N PHE A 54 -20.71 -3.60 6.94
CA PHE A 54 -19.25 -3.40 7.08
C PHE A 54 -18.59 -4.57 7.83
N ILE A 55 -19.18 -5.04 8.93
CA ILE A 55 -18.63 -6.17 9.70
C ILE A 55 -18.54 -7.42 8.83
N LYS A 56 -19.60 -7.72 8.07
CA LYS A 56 -19.61 -8.86 7.16
C LYS A 56 -18.50 -8.74 6.11
N TRP A 57 -18.41 -7.60 5.44
CA TRP A 57 -17.33 -7.33 4.47
C TRP A 57 -15.93 -7.43 5.13
N ALA A 58 -15.75 -6.92 6.34
CA ALA A 58 -14.49 -6.94 7.05
C ALA A 58 -14.00 -8.36 7.37
N HIS A 59 -14.92 -9.27 7.69
CA HIS A 59 -14.58 -10.68 7.91
C HIS A 59 -14.02 -11.36 6.66
N ASP A 60 -14.49 -10.98 5.48
CA ASP A 60 -14.03 -11.55 4.20
C ASP A 60 -12.79 -10.82 3.68
N TYR A 61 -12.59 -9.54 4.04
CA TYR A 61 -11.55 -8.68 3.46
C TYR A 61 -10.24 -8.71 4.23
N PHE A 62 -10.26 -8.66 5.57
CA PHE A 62 -9.04 -8.60 6.36
C PHE A 62 -8.35 -9.96 6.45
N GLN A 63 -7.01 -9.94 6.51
CA GLN A 63 -6.16 -11.13 6.58
C GLN A 63 -5.99 -11.58 8.04
N TRP A 64 -7.03 -12.23 8.59
CA TRP A 64 -7.11 -12.60 10.01
C TRP A 64 -6.00 -13.54 10.49
N GLU A 65 -5.49 -14.41 9.60
CA GLU A 65 -4.38 -15.33 9.88
C GLU A 65 -3.00 -14.67 9.79
N SER A 66 -2.98 -13.38 9.46
CA SER A 66 -1.79 -12.54 9.38
C SER A 66 -1.68 -11.65 10.63
N LEU A 67 -1.12 -10.45 10.48
CA LEU A 67 -0.97 -9.48 11.56
C LEU A 67 -1.79 -8.21 11.25
N PRO A 68 -3.13 -8.28 11.30
CA PRO A 68 -3.97 -7.11 11.16
C PRO A 68 -3.96 -6.29 12.45
N TYR A 69 -3.84 -4.97 12.30
CA TYR A 69 -3.87 -4.01 13.40
C TYR A 69 -4.99 -3.00 13.23
N VAL A 70 -5.62 -2.63 14.34
CA VAL A 70 -6.40 -1.41 14.48
C VAL A 70 -5.50 -0.30 14.99
N VAL A 71 -5.67 0.92 14.46
CA VAL A 71 -4.90 2.10 14.83
C VAL A 71 -5.75 3.01 15.71
N ARG A 72 -5.26 3.31 16.91
CA ARG A 72 -5.92 4.23 17.86
C ARG A 72 -5.07 5.46 18.08
N LEU A 73 -5.70 6.59 18.31
CA LEU A 73 -5.01 7.81 18.73
C LEU A 73 -4.50 7.68 20.17
N LEU A 74 -3.38 8.35 20.45
CA LEU A 74 -2.84 8.52 21.79
C LEU A 74 -2.81 9.99 22.18
N GLY A 75 -3.31 10.25 23.38
CA GLY A 75 -3.30 11.57 23.99
C GLY A 75 -4.31 12.55 23.41
N GLY A 76 -4.51 13.67 24.13
CA GLY A 76 -5.42 14.73 23.72
C GLY A 76 -6.91 14.37 23.81
N PRO A 77 -7.77 15.16 23.16
CA PRO A 77 -9.23 15.02 23.29
C PRO A 77 -9.80 13.77 22.61
N ASN A 78 -9.04 13.14 21.73
CA ASN A 78 -9.45 11.97 20.96
C ASN A 78 -8.67 10.71 21.37
N ASP A 79 -8.12 10.67 22.57
CA ASP A 79 -7.38 9.53 23.10
C ASP A 79 -8.21 8.24 23.07
N GLY A 80 -7.63 7.17 22.51
CA GLY A 80 -8.28 5.87 22.37
C GLY A 80 -9.21 5.73 21.16
N ASP A 81 -9.53 6.80 20.44
CA ASP A 81 -10.38 6.73 19.24
C ASP A 81 -9.73 5.84 18.16
N VAL A 82 -10.53 4.96 17.56
CA VAL A 82 -10.13 4.18 16.39
C VAL A 82 -10.10 5.10 15.17
N VAL A 83 -8.95 5.16 14.50
CA VAL A 83 -8.76 6.03 13.33
C VAL A 83 -8.29 5.29 12.07
N GLY A 84 -8.13 3.98 12.14
CA GLY A 84 -7.72 3.25 10.95
C GLY A 84 -7.27 1.83 11.21
N THR A 85 -6.69 1.25 10.18
CA THR A 85 -6.17 -0.12 10.17
C THR A 85 -4.95 -0.24 9.26
N THR A 86 -4.13 -1.24 9.50
CA THR A 86 -3.01 -1.66 8.65
C THR A 86 -2.69 -3.12 8.93
N THR A 87 -2.08 -3.83 7.98
CA THR A 87 -1.79 -5.26 8.13
C THR A 87 -0.40 -5.58 7.58
N LEU A 88 0.34 -6.42 8.31
CA LEU A 88 1.49 -7.16 7.78
C LEU A 88 1.00 -8.56 7.40
N ALA A 89 1.11 -8.91 6.12
CA ALA A 89 0.60 -10.17 5.54
C ALA A 89 1.58 -10.75 4.52
N ASP A 90 1.17 -11.84 3.84
CA ASP A 90 1.99 -12.51 2.83
C ASP A 90 3.40 -12.80 3.38
N ILE A 91 3.46 -13.35 4.60
CA ILE A 91 4.73 -13.62 5.32
C ILE A 91 5.45 -14.78 4.64
N ASP A 92 6.60 -14.50 4.06
CA ASP A 92 7.50 -15.47 3.43
C ASP A 92 8.86 -15.44 4.14
N GLU A 93 9.03 -16.35 5.11
CA GLU A 93 10.25 -16.44 5.91
C GLU A 93 11.45 -16.95 5.10
N VAL A 94 11.19 -17.72 4.04
CA VAL A 94 12.26 -18.28 3.18
C VAL A 94 12.88 -17.20 2.31
N ASN A 95 12.06 -16.33 1.75
CA ASN A 95 12.49 -15.20 0.93
C ASN A 95 12.63 -13.89 1.73
N GLU A 96 12.52 -13.95 3.05
CA GLU A 96 12.60 -12.80 3.97
C GLU A 96 11.70 -11.63 3.54
N SER A 97 10.51 -11.95 3.02
CA SER A 97 9.59 -10.97 2.44
C SER A 97 8.27 -10.90 3.19
N ILE A 98 7.76 -9.69 3.37
CA ILE A 98 6.47 -9.43 4.01
C ILE A 98 5.74 -8.29 3.28
N HIS A 99 4.41 -8.33 3.27
CA HIS A 99 3.60 -7.31 2.63
C HIS A 99 2.92 -6.41 3.66
N LEU A 100 3.18 -5.12 3.59
CA LEU A 100 2.48 -4.09 4.34
C LEU A 100 1.33 -3.53 3.49
N GLY A 101 0.11 -3.86 3.88
CA GLY A 101 -1.08 -3.51 3.13
C GLY A 101 -2.32 -3.28 4.01
N TRP A 102 -3.50 -3.35 3.38
CA TRP A 102 -4.82 -3.15 4.01
C TRP A 102 -4.91 -1.87 4.86
N THR A 103 -4.16 -0.85 4.48
CA THR A 103 -4.07 0.41 5.23
C THR A 103 -5.18 1.36 4.81
N ALA A 104 -5.96 1.78 5.78
CA ALA A 104 -6.93 2.86 5.63
C ALA A 104 -7.01 3.68 6.91
N TYR A 105 -7.28 4.96 6.76
CA TYR A 105 -7.46 5.89 7.88
C TYR A 105 -8.70 6.74 7.67
N ASP A 106 -9.28 7.15 8.80
CA ASP A 106 -10.29 8.20 8.84
C ASP A 106 -9.81 9.43 8.05
N PRO A 107 -10.60 9.94 7.11
CA PRO A 107 -10.20 11.11 6.34
C PRO A 107 -9.85 12.34 7.20
N ARG A 108 -10.42 12.44 8.40
CA ARG A 108 -10.17 13.54 9.35
C ARG A 108 -8.73 13.55 9.90
N VAL A 109 -8.01 12.43 9.84
CA VAL A 109 -6.61 12.36 10.29
C VAL A 109 -5.59 12.30 9.14
N TRP A 110 -6.02 12.44 7.89
CA TRP A 110 -5.07 12.46 6.77
C TRP A 110 -4.13 13.65 6.84
N GLY A 111 -2.84 13.43 6.51
CA GLY A 111 -1.79 14.44 6.57
C GLY A 111 -1.39 14.86 7.99
N THR A 112 -1.72 14.04 9.00
CA THR A 112 -1.23 14.16 10.38
C THR A 112 -0.08 13.17 10.65
N ALA A 113 0.35 13.05 11.91
CA ALA A 113 1.36 12.10 12.37
C ALA A 113 0.93 10.62 12.20
N VAL A 114 -0.37 10.32 12.10
CA VAL A 114 -0.94 8.96 12.15
C VAL A 114 -0.28 8.01 11.17
N ASN A 115 -0.23 8.36 9.87
CA ASN A 115 0.35 7.45 8.87
C ASN A 115 1.86 7.28 9.06
N ALA A 116 2.59 8.36 9.37
CA ALA A 116 4.05 8.30 9.54
C ALA A 116 4.43 7.40 10.72
N GLU A 117 3.76 7.56 11.86
CA GLU A 117 4.06 6.73 13.03
C GLU A 117 3.58 5.30 12.89
N THR A 118 2.39 5.07 12.30
CA THR A 118 1.95 3.72 11.97
C THR A 118 3.00 3.00 11.12
N LYS A 119 3.54 3.67 10.08
CA LYS A 119 4.56 3.07 9.22
C LYS A 119 5.88 2.86 9.95
N LEU A 120 6.30 3.78 10.80
CA LEU A 120 7.49 3.61 11.65
C LEU A 120 7.39 2.34 12.51
N LEU A 121 6.25 2.13 13.15
CA LEU A 121 6.02 0.98 14.04
C LEU A 121 5.98 -0.36 13.29
N VAL A 122 5.19 -0.45 12.21
CA VAL A 122 5.03 -1.74 11.50
C VAL A 122 6.24 -2.09 10.65
N LEU A 123 6.94 -1.12 10.06
CA LEU A 123 8.20 -1.35 9.34
C LEU A 123 9.30 -1.77 10.32
N GLY A 124 9.39 -1.09 11.48
CA GLY A 124 10.30 -1.48 12.56
C GLY A 124 10.06 -2.93 12.98
N THR A 125 8.80 -3.31 13.21
CA THR A 125 8.44 -4.71 13.54
C THR A 125 8.90 -5.68 12.45
N ALA A 126 8.73 -5.37 11.17
CA ALA A 126 9.15 -6.25 10.09
C ALA A 126 10.67 -6.44 10.07
N PHE A 127 11.44 -5.35 10.06
CA PHE A 127 12.91 -5.41 9.96
C PHE A 127 13.58 -5.97 11.23
N GLU A 128 13.04 -5.66 12.42
CA GLU A 128 13.53 -6.23 13.70
C GLU A 128 13.30 -7.75 13.81
N ASN A 129 12.32 -8.28 13.04
CA ASN A 129 12.08 -9.72 12.92
C ASN A 129 12.87 -10.38 11.78
N GLY A 130 13.79 -9.65 11.13
CA GLY A 130 14.74 -10.19 10.15
C GLY A 130 14.21 -10.29 8.73
N PHE A 131 13.10 -9.59 8.38
CA PHE A 131 12.69 -9.50 6.98
C PHE A 131 13.66 -8.61 6.20
N GLY A 132 14.11 -9.10 5.04
CA GLY A 132 14.99 -8.37 4.14
C GLY A 132 14.23 -7.38 3.25
N ARG A 133 12.90 -7.57 3.09
CA ARG A 133 12.07 -6.83 2.16
C ARG A 133 10.64 -6.63 2.67
N VAL A 134 10.17 -5.39 2.65
CA VAL A 134 8.76 -5.06 2.86
C VAL A 134 8.15 -4.58 1.54
N LYS A 135 7.25 -5.37 0.98
CA LYS A 135 6.44 -5.01 -0.20
C LYS A 135 5.29 -4.11 0.22
N ILE A 136 4.97 -3.10 -0.58
CA ILE A 136 3.80 -2.22 -0.42
C ILE A 136 3.10 -2.07 -1.76
N GLN A 137 1.78 -2.07 -1.78
CA GLN A 137 1.01 -1.95 -3.03
C GLN A 137 -0.11 -0.91 -2.90
N ALA A 138 -0.39 -0.24 -4.02
CA ALA A 138 -1.57 0.61 -4.18
C ALA A 138 -2.27 0.29 -5.50
N ASP A 139 -3.56 0.59 -5.60
CA ASP A 139 -4.22 0.66 -6.91
C ASP A 139 -3.51 1.74 -7.74
N ALA A 140 -3.19 1.44 -9.01
CA ALA A 140 -2.44 2.36 -9.87
C ALA A 140 -3.14 3.71 -10.06
N ILE A 141 -4.49 3.74 -9.96
CA ILE A 141 -5.29 4.96 -10.02
C ILE A 141 -5.31 5.74 -8.70
N ASN A 142 -4.81 5.16 -7.60
CA ASN A 142 -4.80 5.81 -6.30
C ASN A 142 -3.57 6.69 -6.11
N GLU A 143 -3.56 7.86 -6.75
CA GLU A 143 -2.44 8.81 -6.70
C GLU A 143 -2.07 9.21 -5.27
N ARG A 144 -3.08 9.41 -4.39
CA ARG A 144 -2.84 9.74 -2.99
C ARG A 144 -2.07 8.64 -2.25
N SER A 145 -2.48 7.38 -2.42
CA SER A 145 -1.78 6.25 -1.79
C SER A 145 -0.37 6.11 -2.34
N ARG A 146 -0.21 6.22 -3.65
CA ARG A 146 1.10 6.18 -4.31
C ARG A 146 2.04 7.27 -3.80
N ALA A 147 1.55 8.51 -3.71
CA ALA A 147 2.31 9.62 -3.15
C ALA A 147 2.67 9.39 -1.66
N ALA A 148 1.73 8.86 -0.86
CA ALA A 148 1.98 8.52 0.53
C ALA A 148 3.05 7.43 0.68
N ILE A 149 3.05 6.41 -0.18
CA ILE A 149 4.05 5.33 -0.19
C ILE A 149 5.44 5.88 -0.57
N LEU A 150 5.53 6.69 -1.62
CA LEU A 150 6.80 7.33 -1.99
C LEU A 150 7.31 8.26 -0.87
N SER A 151 6.41 8.98 -0.20
CA SER A 151 6.77 9.92 0.86
C SER A 151 7.36 9.28 2.12
N ILE A 152 7.19 7.99 2.33
CA ILE A 152 7.85 7.24 3.41
C ILE A 152 9.20 6.66 3.00
N GLY A 153 9.65 6.90 1.78
CA GLY A 153 10.95 6.44 1.27
C GLY A 153 10.91 5.10 0.54
N ALA A 154 9.74 4.57 0.20
CA ALA A 154 9.64 3.33 -0.58
C ALA A 154 10.04 3.55 -2.05
N THR A 155 10.73 2.58 -2.63
CA THR A 155 11.14 2.57 -4.04
C THR A 155 10.04 1.98 -4.91
N PHE A 156 9.70 2.64 -6.03
CA PHE A 156 8.74 2.13 -7.01
C PHE A 156 9.40 1.06 -7.88
N GLU A 157 8.74 -0.10 -8.03
CA GLU A 157 9.27 -1.25 -8.79
C GLU A 157 8.55 -1.48 -10.11
N GLY A 158 7.29 -1.07 -10.22
CA GLY A 158 6.54 -1.28 -11.45
C GLY A 158 5.02 -1.38 -11.26
N ILE A 159 4.34 -1.68 -12.36
CA ILE A 159 2.89 -1.90 -12.40
C ILE A 159 2.60 -3.36 -12.77
N LEU A 160 1.92 -4.07 -11.89
CA LEU A 160 1.30 -5.34 -12.20
C LEU A 160 -0.03 -5.07 -12.90
N ARG A 161 -0.10 -5.35 -14.19
CA ARG A 161 -1.32 -5.15 -14.98
C ARG A 161 -2.34 -6.26 -14.70
N ARG A 162 -3.62 -5.90 -14.57
CA ARG A 162 -4.72 -6.85 -14.36
C ARG A 162 -4.48 -7.77 -13.15
N ASP A 163 -3.98 -7.21 -12.07
CA ASP A 163 -3.53 -7.94 -10.88
C ASP A 163 -4.68 -8.55 -10.08
N ARG A 164 -5.78 -7.80 -9.92
CA ARG A 164 -6.93 -8.24 -9.10
C ARG A 164 -8.26 -7.78 -9.69
N PRO A 165 -9.35 -8.57 -9.57
CA PRO A 165 -10.68 -8.10 -9.90
C PRO A 165 -11.14 -7.06 -8.86
N ARG A 166 -11.89 -6.04 -9.31
CA ARG A 166 -12.65 -5.15 -8.44
C ARG A 166 -14.08 -5.66 -8.29
N ALA A 167 -14.77 -5.21 -7.26
CA ALA A 167 -16.15 -5.61 -6.99
C ALA A 167 -17.15 -5.17 -8.07
N ASP A 168 -16.81 -4.17 -8.87
CA ASP A 168 -17.60 -3.69 -10.01
C ASP A 168 -17.33 -4.47 -11.30
N GLY A 169 -16.55 -5.55 -11.24
CA GLY A 169 -16.18 -6.39 -12.40
C GLY A 169 -15.02 -5.86 -13.24
N THR A 170 -14.50 -4.67 -12.95
CA THR A 170 -13.28 -4.16 -13.58
C THR A 170 -12.02 -4.79 -13.00
N TRP A 171 -10.87 -4.54 -13.62
CA TRP A 171 -9.59 -5.04 -13.14
C TRP A 171 -8.73 -3.92 -12.57
N ARG A 172 -8.07 -4.21 -11.47
CA ARG A 172 -7.08 -3.36 -10.85
C ARG A 172 -5.71 -3.63 -11.46
N ASP A 173 -5.00 -2.57 -11.81
CA ASP A 173 -3.56 -2.57 -11.94
C ASP A 173 -2.94 -2.16 -10.60
N SER A 174 -1.91 -2.88 -10.15
CA SER A 174 -1.27 -2.60 -8.86
C SER A 174 0.10 -1.97 -9.05
N ALA A 175 0.28 -0.75 -8.53
CA ALA A 175 1.58 -0.13 -8.38
C ALA A 175 2.30 -0.78 -7.19
N VAL A 176 3.47 -1.37 -7.44
CA VAL A 176 4.29 -2.11 -6.48
C VAL A 176 5.47 -1.27 -6.05
N TYR A 177 5.74 -1.29 -4.77
CA TYR A 177 6.85 -0.60 -4.09
C TYR A 177 7.49 -1.53 -3.08
N SER A 178 8.72 -1.22 -2.71
CA SER A 178 9.40 -1.91 -1.61
C SER A 178 10.24 -0.96 -0.76
N ILE A 179 10.56 -1.43 0.44
CA ILE A 179 11.65 -0.94 1.28
C ILE A 179 12.49 -2.15 1.64
N LEU A 180 13.81 -2.06 1.46
CA LEU A 180 14.76 -3.10 1.80
C LEU A 180 15.38 -2.86 3.18
N ALA A 181 15.95 -3.91 3.77
CA ALA A 181 16.54 -3.84 5.10
C ALA A 181 17.71 -2.85 5.20
N ASP A 182 18.51 -2.72 4.13
CA ASP A 182 19.62 -1.77 4.05
C ASP A 182 19.16 -0.31 3.83
N GLU A 183 17.95 -0.10 3.29
CA GLU A 183 17.32 1.22 3.16
C GLU A 183 16.63 1.67 4.46
N TRP A 184 16.27 0.72 5.34
CA TRP A 184 15.47 0.99 6.54
C TRP A 184 16.08 2.05 7.48
N PRO A 185 17.38 2.10 7.77
CA PRO A 185 17.93 3.14 8.64
C PRO A 185 17.63 4.56 8.13
N ALA A 186 17.72 4.81 6.83
CA ALA A 186 17.43 6.09 6.21
C ALA A 186 15.93 6.40 6.21
N VAL A 187 15.09 5.41 5.88
CA VAL A 187 13.62 5.51 5.92
C VAL A 187 13.16 5.82 7.34
N ARG A 188 13.69 5.12 8.34
CA ARG A 188 13.40 5.33 9.76
C ARG A 188 13.71 6.76 10.19
N ALA A 189 14.92 7.24 9.89
CA ALA A 189 15.32 8.60 10.23
C ALA A 189 14.42 9.66 9.58
N GLY A 190 14.01 9.45 8.32
CA GLY A 190 13.07 10.31 7.62
C GLY A 190 11.66 10.33 8.26
N LEU A 191 11.18 9.19 8.71
CA LEU A 191 9.89 9.09 9.42
C LEU A 191 9.97 9.76 10.81
N GLU A 192 11.05 9.54 11.56
CA GLU A 192 11.29 10.17 12.86
C GLU A 192 11.34 11.70 12.74
N ALA A 193 12.09 12.23 11.77
CA ALA A 193 12.15 13.67 11.50
C ALA A 193 10.78 14.28 11.14
N ARG A 194 9.95 13.55 10.40
CA ARG A 194 8.57 13.98 10.12
C ARG A 194 7.70 14.02 11.37
N LEU A 195 7.89 13.08 12.28
CA LEU A 195 7.15 13.03 13.54
C LEU A 195 7.57 14.15 14.49
N ASP A 196 8.83 14.56 14.47
CA ASP A 196 9.33 15.68 15.29
C ASP A 196 8.65 17.01 14.91
N ALA A 197 8.22 17.16 13.65
CA ALA A 197 7.39 18.32 13.27
C ALA A 197 6.02 18.39 13.98
N PHE A 198 5.59 17.31 14.64
CA PHE A 198 4.35 17.23 15.43
C PHE A 198 4.61 17.25 16.94
N GLU A 199 5.87 17.40 17.40
CA GLU A 199 6.21 17.39 18.81
C GLU A 199 5.40 18.42 19.62
N GLY A 200 4.97 18.02 20.82
CA GLY A 200 4.14 18.83 21.72
C GLY A 200 2.69 19.03 21.25
N ARG A 201 2.24 18.38 20.19
CA ARG A 201 0.88 18.47 19.68
C ARG A 201 0.19 17.10 19.73
N PHE A 202 -1.12 17.10 19.97
CA PHE A 202 -1.96 15.92 19.79
C PHE A 202 -2.56 15.89 18.39
N VAL A 203 -2.86 14.69 17.89
CA VAL A 203 -3.65 14.56 16.67
C VAL A 203 -5.11 14.91 16.99
N THR A 204 -5.64 15.85 16.23
CA THR A 204 -7.05 16.27 16.32
C THR A 204 -7.73 16.07 14.97
N TYR A 205 -9.03 15.84 15.00
CA TYR A 205 -9.83 15.70 13.78
C TYR A 205 -9.90 17.01 13.01
N ARG A 206 -9.66 16.92 11.72
CA ARG A 206 -9.91 18.03 10.78
C ARG A 206 -11.37 18.03 10.34
N SER A 207 -11.94 19.18 10.10
CA SER A 207 -13.25 19.27 9.45
C SER A 207 -13.17 18.66 8.06
N LEU A 208 -14.04 17.70 7.75
CA LEU A 208 -14.22 17.23 6.38
C LEU A 208 -14.82 18.40 5.60
N ARG A 209 -14.14 18.90 4.58
CA ARG A 209 -14.75 19.79 3.61
C ARG A 209 -15.83 18.99 2.89
N PRO A 210 -17.08 19.46 2.83
CA PRO A 210 -18.07 18.85 1.95
C PRO A 210 -17.47 18.83 0.53
N ALA A 211 -17.59 17.72 -0.17
CA ALA A 211 -17.24 17.65 -1.59
C ALA A 211 -18.01 18.78 -2.28
N GLY A 212 -17.30 19.78 -2.79
CA GLY A 212 -17.93 20.86 -3.56
C GLY A 212 -18.67 20.24 -4.74
N PRO A 213 -19.79 20.80 -5.18
CA PRO A 213 -20.47 20.32 -6.38
C PRO A 213 -19.43 20.30 -7.51
N SER A 214 -19.39 19.22 -8.28
CA SER A 214 -18.53 19.06 -9.43
C SER A 214 -18.72 20.26 -10.34
N GLY A 215 -17.77 21.20 -10.28
CA GLY A 215 -17.79 22.38 -11.12
C GLY A 215 -17.65 21.94 -12.55
N THR A 216 -18.72 22.09 -13.32
CA THR A 216 -18.70 22.06 -14.77
C THR A 216 -17.60 23.01 -15.22
N ILE A 217 -16.52 22.52 -15.78
CA ILE A 217 -15.50 23.37 -16.39
C ILE A 217 -16.15 23.95 -17.66
N SER A 218 -16.72 25.14 -17.51
CA SER A 218 -17.13 25.97 -18.63
C SER A 218 -15.86 26.41 -19.35
N GLY A 219 -15.66 25.91 -20.56
CA GLY A 219 -14.57 26.30 -21.42
C GLY A 219 -14.67 27.78 -21.81
N GLY A 220 -13.74 28.55 -21.30
CA GLY A 220 -13.45 29.91 -21.77
C GLY A 220 -11.98 29.94 -22.18
N GLY A 221 -11.68 29.63 -23.45
CA GLY A 221 -10.35 29.81 -24.01
C GLY A 221 -10.09 31.24 -24.40
N PRO A 222 -8.87 31.77 -24.21
CA PRO A 222 -8.38 32.85 -25.06
C PRO A 222 -7.63 32.24 -26.27
N ARG A 223 -8.05 32.67 -27.45
CA ARG A 223 -7.34 32.48 -28.72
C ARG A 223 -6.00 33.23 -28.67
N GLY A 224 -4.91 32.52 -28.81
CA GLY A 224 -3.60 33.09 -29.10
C GLY A 224 -2.85 32.12 -29.98
N GLY A 225 -2.77 32.46 -31.29
CA GLY A 225 -2.07 31.65 -32.25
C GLY A 225 -0.57 31.86 -32.17
N PHE A 226 0.18 30.77 -32.27
CA PHE A 226 1.57 30.77 -32.73
C PHE A 226 1.75 29.55 -33.63
N GLY A 227 2.22 29.81 -34.84
CA GLY A 227 2.44 28.85 -35.90
C GLY A 227 3.63 27.91 -35.63
N PRO A 228 3.79 26.86 -36.44
CA PRO A 228 4.75 25.79 -36.16
C PRO A 228 6.18 26.18 -36.59
N SER A 229 7.13 26.00 -35.70
CA SER A 229 8.56 25.98 -36.05
C SER A 229 9.00 24.53 -36.19
N ALA A 230 9.42 24.16 -37.38
CA ALA A 230 10.00 22.86 -37.71
C ALA A 230 11.40 22.73 -37.06
N GLY A 231 11.58 21.68 -36.30
CA GLY A 231 12.87 21.26 -35.73
C GLY A 231 13.04 19.76 -35.94
N SER A 232 14.02 19.42 -36.75
CA SER A 232 14.42 18.10 -37.27
C SER A 232 14.62 17.02 -36.21
N ALA A 233 14.11 15.82 -36.53
CA ALA A 233 14.42 14.56 -35.85
C ALA A 233 15.82 14.06 -36.20
N PRO A 234 16.55 13.38 -35.30
CA PRO A 234 17.71 12.57 -35.67
C PRO A 234 17.29 11.14 -36.05
N GLU A 235 17.94 10.67 -37.10
CA GLU A 235 17.83 9.39 -37.76
C GLU A 235 18.09 8.19 -36.84
N ALA A 236 17.30 7.13 -37.04
CA ALA A 236 17.49 5.83 -36.44
C ALA A 236 18.62 5.07 -37.12
N ALA A 237 19.61 4.68 -36.35
CA ALA A 237 20.65 3.75 -36.80
C ALA A 237 20.13 2.30 -36.72
N SER A 238 20.02 1.65 -37.90
CA SER A 238 19.77 0.23 -38.06
C SER A 238 21.03 -0.57 -37.68
N GLY A 239 20.94 -1.39 -36.64
CA GLY A 239 21.94 -2.38 -36.27
C GLY A 239 21.42 -3.80 -36.53
N ALA A 240 22.12 -4.49 -37.44
CA ALA A 240 21.79 -5.80 -37.96
C ALA A 240 21.81 -6.92 -36.89
N ALA A 241 20.85 -7.83 -36.99
CA ALA A 241 20.80 -9.08 -36.26
C ALA A 241 21.86 -10.05 -36.81
N GLY A 242 22.71 -10.57 -35.93
CA GLY A 242 23.60 -11.72 -36.20
C GLY A 242 22.90 -13.04 -35.82
N PRO A 243 23.26 -14.17 -36.45
CA PRO A 243 22.51 -15.42 -36.32
C PRO A 243 22.80 -16.18 -35.04
N VAL A 244 21.75 -16.83 -34.56
CA VAL A 244 21.75 -17.78 -33.41
C VAL A 244 22.37 -19.11 -33.89
N PRO A 245 23.28 -19.75 -33.12
CA PRO A 245 23.75 -21.10 -33.45
C PRO A 245 22.73 -22.14 -32.97
N GLU A 246 22.35 -23.05 -33.90
CA GLU A 246 21.66 -24.31 -33.63
C GLU A 246 22.58 -25.26 -32.87
N SER A 247 22.10 -25.81 -31.73
CA SER A 247 22.73 -26.96 -31.10
C SER A 247 22.01 -28.25 -31.51
N GLY A 248 22.75 -29.09 -32.22
CA GLY A 248 22.30 -30.38 -32.70
C GLY A 248 22.00 -31.36 -31.58
N SER A 249 21.01 -32.17 -31.90
CA SER A 249 20.67 -33.43 -31.23
C SER A 249 21.69 -34.51 -31.58
N ASP A 250 22.20 -35.24 -30.58
CA ASP A 250 22.62 -36.60 -30.78
C ASP A 250 22.19 -37.45 -29.60
N ALA A 251 21.39 -38.46 -29.96
CA ALA A 251 20.98 -39.55 -29.14
C ALA A 251 22.04 -40.67 -29.22
N GLU A 252 22.42 -41.23 -28.10
CA GLU A 252 22.94 -42.62 -28.13
C GLU A 252 22.47 -43.41 -26.92
N GLN A 253 21.85 -44.51 -27.26
CA GLN A 253 21.43 -45.62 -26.42
C GLN A 253 22.64 -46.44 -25.98
N SER A 254 22.70 -46.93 -24.76
CA SER A 254 23.18 -48.28 -24.53
C SER A 254 22.63 -48.85 -23.23
N ALA A 255 22.16 -50.07 -23.39
CA ALA A 255 21.61 -50.99 -22.41
C ALA A 255 22.71 -51.72 -21.62
N GLY A 256 22.32 -52.35 -20.50
CA GLY A 256 23.10 -53.38 -19.79
C GLY A 256 22.73 -53.35 -18.30
N ALA A 257 21.80 -54.08 -17.87
CA ALA A 257 21.74 -55.40 -17.27
C ALA A 257 22.65 -55.57 -16.03
N ASP A 258 22.02 -55.87 -14.96
CA ASP A 258 22.00 -57.12 -14.19
C ASP A 258 22.67 -57.10 -12.80
N THR A 259 21.92 -57.62 -11.83
CA THR A 259 22.18 -58.56 -10.72
C THR A 259 22.75 -58.08 -9.40
N SER A 260 21.89 -58.31 -8.35
CA SER A 260 22.11 -58.98 -7.05
C SER A 260 23.12 -58.39 -6.04
N GLN A 261 22.66 -58.00 -4.96
CA GLN A 261 22.51 -58.64 -3.60
C GLN A 261 21.91 -57.67 -2.61
#